data_b25c54a3263e6049ad20b01c933a9d12
#
_entry.id   b25c54a3263e6049ad20b01c933a9d12
#
_cell.length_a   1.000
_cell.length_b   1.000
_cell.length_c   1.000
_cell.angle_alpha   90.00
_cell.angle_beta   90.00
_cell.angle_gamma   90.00
#
_symmetry.space_group_name_H-M   'P 1'
#
loop_
_entity.id
_entity.type
_entity.pdbx_description
1 polymer ?
#
loop_
_entity_poly.entity_id
_entity_poly.type
_entity_poly.pdbx_seq_one_letter_code
_entity_poly.pdbx_strand_id
1 'polypeptide(L)'
;MKRFYALASLIIAATLSGCAISHPQTASEFRKAAPGAFMAKVEKYEVSQPYDEIAARIKKMAPKCLDVTVETVSQSSQSFQHIVTHYKPTVIVGKKHTELHVQQHHSQGVLKVSKEPEGGYYMMVFDVTKLGKNKNRVEYYGPSSGFDTMVTAIKGWIDGKNVGCPDLTQ
;
A
#
# COMPACT_ATOMS: atom_id res chain seq x y z
N MET A 1 -27.87 -40.62 31.70
CA MET A 1 -27.40 -40.46 30.33
C MET A 1 -27.82 -39.17 29.60
N LYS A 2 -28.67 -38.30 30.18
CA LYS A 2 -29.13 -37.03 29.50
C LYS A 2 -28.26 -35.78 29.76
N ARG A 3 -27.24 -35.84 30.63
CA ARG A 3 -26.41 -34.67 30.99
C ARG A 3 -25.11 -34.52 30.16
N PHE A 4 -24.72 -35.53 29.39
CA PHE A 4 -23.50 -35.50 28.58
C PHE A 4 -23.69 -34.82 27.22
N TYR A 5 -24.89 -34.72 26.70
CA TYR A 5 -25.17 -34.10 25.39
C TYR A 5 -25.20 -32.57 25.41
N ALA A 6 -25.42 -31.96 26.57
CA ALA A 6 -25.47 -30.52 26.72
C ALA A 6 -24.08 -29.85 26.68
N LEU A 7 -23.02 -30.58 27.05
CA LEU A 7 -21.64 -30.05 27.02
C LEU A 7 -20.98 -30.14 25.63
N ALA A 8 -21.39 -31.14 24.82
CA ALA A 8 -20.86 -31.29 23.46
C ALA A 8 -21.38 -30.21 22.50
N SER A 9 -22.58 -29.67 22.71
CA SER A 9 -23.17 -28.62 21.86
C SER A 9 -22.55 -27.24 22.06
N LEU A 10 -21.94 -26.99 23.22
CA LEU A 10 -21.33 -25.67 23.51
C LEU A 10 -19.96 -25.50 22.89
N ILE A 11 -19.25 -26.58 22.58
CA ILE A 11 -17.88 -26.53 22.02
C ILE A 11 -17.91 -26.28 20.52
N ILE A 12 -18.98 -26.64 19.79
CA ILE A 12 -19.09 -26.48 18.35
C ILE A 12 -19.40 -25.03 17.94
N ALA A 13 -20.01 -24.24 18.85
CA ALA A 13 -20.36 -22.84 18.57
C ALA A 13 -19.17 -21.88 18.61
N ALA A 14 -18.01 -22.28 19.14
CA ALA A 14 -16.85 -21.41 19.32
C ALA A 14 -15.88 -21.41 18.13
N THR A 15 -16.05 -22.27 17.13
CA THR A 15 -15.10 -22.42 16.00
C THR A 15 -15.54 -21.76 14.70
N LEU A 16 -16.67 -21.07 14.67
CA LEU A 16 -17.15 -20.30 13.51
C LEU A 16 -16.78 -18.81 13.58
N SER A 17 -15.66 -18.48 14.23
CA SER A 17 -15.02 -17.18 14.03
C SER A 17 -14.45 -17.18 12.62
N GLY A 18 -15.31 -16.98 11.61
CA GLY A 18 -14.92 -16.85 10.24
C GLY A 18 -13.82 -15.79 10.16
N CYS A 19 -12.68 -16.13 9.55
CA CYS A 19 -11.66 -15.18 9.16
C CYS A 19 -12.31 -14.14 8.24
N ALA A 20 -12.88 -13.09 8.81
CA ALA A 20 -13.24 -11.92 8.03
C ALA A 20 -11.94 -11.37 7.48
N ILE A 21 -11.73 -11.50 6.16
CA ILE A 21 -10.61 -10.87 5.47
C ILE A 21 -10.85 -9.37 5.61
N SER A 22 -10.24 -8.77 6.63
CA SER A 22 -10.28 -7.33 6.83
C SER A 22 -9.10 -6.69 6.10
N HIS A 23 -9.37 -5.79 5.19
CA HIS A 23 -8.31 -4.97 4.61
C HIS A 23 -7.74 -4.00 5.67
N PRO A 24 -6.42 -3.75 5.66
CA PRO A 24 -5.80 -2.76 6.53
C PRO A 24 -6.51 -1.41 6.42
N GLN A 25 -6.93 -0.85 7.55
CA GLN A 25 -7.62 0.44 7.62
C GLN A 25 -6.65 1.59 7.83
N THR A 26 -5.41 1.30 8.21
CA THR A 26 -4.34 2.28 8.45
C THR A 26 -3.02 1.83 7.84
N ALA A 27 -2.11 2.78 7.57
CA ALA A 27 -0.76 2.45 7.12
C ALA A 27 0.00 1.57 8.14
N SER A 28 -0.28 1.74 9.44
CA SER A 28 0.29 0.89 10.49
C SER A 28 -0.18 -0.56 10.40
N GLU A 29 -1.46 -0.79 10.15
CA GLU A 29 -1.99 -2.13 9.94
C GLU A 29 -1.45 -2.75 8.65
N PHE A 30 -1.32 -1.94 7.59
CA PHE A 30 -0.75 -2.39 6.32
C PHE A 30 0.70 -2.88 6.49
N ARG A 31 1.55 -2.14 7.23
CA ARG A 31 2.92 -2.57 7.54
C ARG A 31 2.98 -3.90 8.29
N LYS A 32 2.04 -4.14 9.20
CA LYS A 32 1.96 -5.40 9.95
C LYS A 32 1.49 -6.56 9.08
N ALA A 33 0.59 -6.32 8.16
CA ALA A 33 0.02 -7.34 7.27
C ALA A 33 0.95 -7.72 6.11
N ALA A 34 1.69 -6.76 5.56
CA ALA A 34 2.52 -6.95 4.36
C ALA A 34 3.53 -8.13 4.45
N PRO A 35 4.25 -8.37 5.58
CA PRO A 35 5.22 -9.47 5.65
C PRO A 35 4.64 -10.86 5.45
N GLY A 36 3.34 -11.05 5.68
CA GLY A 36 2.66 -12.35 5.53
C GLY A 36 1.72 -12.43 4.34
N ALA A 37 1.59 -11.34 3.57
CA ALA A 37 0.63 -11.28 2.48
C ALA A 37 1.19 -11.93 1.19
N PHE A 38 0.31 -12.63 0.46
CA PHE A 38 0.65 -13.19 -0.84
C PHE A 38 1.01 -12.07 -1.83
N MET A 39 2.09 -12.25 -2.57
CA MET A 39 2.65 -11.28 -3.52
C MET A 39 3.05 -9.92 -2.90
N ALA A 40 3.23 -9.86 -1.59
CA ALA A 40 3.81 -8.68 -0.94
C ALA A 40 5.33 -8.80 -0.81
N LYS A 41 5.99 -7.64 -0.77
CA LYS A 41 7.42 -7.48 -0.55
C LYS A 41 7.66 -6.49 0.57
N VAL A 42 8.57 -6.84 1.46
CA VAL A 42 9.16 -5.91 2.42
C VAL A 42 10.64 -5.75 2.08
N GLU A 43 11.06 -4.52 1.86
CA GLU A 43 12.44 -4.22 1.47
C GLU A 43 12.99 -3.13 2.38
N LYS A 44 14.24 -3.31 2.84
CA LYS A 44 14.94 -2.34 3.69
C LYS A 44 16.30 -2.07 3.10
N TYR A 45 16.62 -0.78 2.97
CA TYR A 45 17.91 -0.34 2.47
C TYR A 45 18.32 1.02 3.06
N GLU A 46 19.57 1.41 2.87
CA GLU A 46 20.08 2.69 3.33
C GLU A 46 20.39 3.61 2.15
N VAL A 47 20.17 4.90 2.35
CA VAL A 47 20.51 5.96 1.38
C VAL A 47 21.38 7.02 2.02
N SER A 48 22.36 7.52 1.23
CA SER A 48 23.34 8.52 1.65
C SER A 48 22.97 9.90 1.10
N GLN A 49 21.85 10.45 1.58
CA GLN A 49 21.31 11.75 1.18
C GLN A 49 20.94 12.57 2.45
N PRO A 50 20.91 13.89 2.40
CA PRO A 50 20.30 14.69 3.47
C PRO A 50 18.81 14.35 3.63
N TYR A 51 18.40 14.03 4.85
CA TYR A 51 17.00 13.67 5.14
C TYR A 51 16.00 14.73 4.66
N ASP A 52 16.30 16.00 4.90
CA ASP A 52 15.40 17.11 4.59
C ASP A 52 15.18 17.27 3.07
N GLU A 53 16.21 16.93 2.27
CA GLU A 53 16.10 16.91 0.81
C GLU A 53 15.22 15.73 0.31
N ILE A 54 15.37 14.56 0.93
CA ILE A 54 14.50 13.41 0.62
C ILE A 54 13.04 13.76 0.92
N ALA A 55 12.79 14.27 2.13
CA ALA A 55 11.45 14.66 2.56
C ALA A 55 10.82 15.73 1.64
N ALA A 56 11.62 16.75 1.25
CA ALA A 56 11.16 17.80 0.33
C ALA A 56 10.83 17.25 -1.06
N ARG A 57 11.65 16.34 -1.60
CA ARG A 57 11.40 15.70 -2.90
C ARG A 57 10.13 14.85 -2.87
N ILE A 58 9.97 13.99 -1.87
CA ILE A 58 8.76 13.17 -1.72
C ILE A 58 7.52 14.06 -1.60
N LYS A 59 7.56 15.08 -0.74
CA LYS A 59 6.47 16.03 -0.54
C LYS A 59 6.08 16.77 -1.82
N LYS A 60 7.05 17.07 -2.70
CA LYS A 60 6.83 17.74 -3.98
C LYS A 60 6.31 16.77 -5.05
N MET A 61 6.97 15.59 -5.17
CA MET A 61 6.76 14.71 -6.31
C MET A 61 5.55 13.79 -6.13
N ALA A 62 5.30 13.28 -4.93
CA ALA A 62 4.24 12.32 -4.72
C ALA A 62 2.85 12.88 -5.09
N PRO A 63 2.37 14.03 -4.58
CA PRO A 63 1.07 14.56 -4.98
C PRO A 63 1.03 14.97 -6.45
N LYS A 64 2.15 15.43 -7.02
CA LYS A 64 2.21 15.84 -8.43
C LYS A 64 2.10 14.65 -9.39
N CYS A 65 2.67 13.49 -9.02
CA CYS A 65 2.90 12.40 -9.94
C CYS A 65 2.04 11.16 -9.66
N LEU A 66 1.51 11.02 -8.44
CA LEU A 66 0.77 9.84 -8.03
C LEU A 66 -0.70 10.13 -7.68
N ASP A 67 -1.12 11.39 -7.62
CA ASP A 67 -2.54 11.75 -7.49
C ASP A 67 -3.17 11.78 -8.88
N VAL A 68 -3.49 10.60 -9.39
CA VAL A 68 -3.94 10.42 -10.78
C VAL A 68 -5.05 9.39 -10.87
N THR A 69 -5.89 9.56 -11.89
CA THR A 69 -6.89 8.57 -12.28
C THR A 69 -6.40 7.86 -13.54
N VAL A 70 -6.40 6.53 -13.49
CA VAL A 70 -6.03 5.65 -14.60
C VAL A 70 -7.25 4.87 -15.04
N GLU A 71 -7.51 4.87 -16.33
CA GLU A 71 -8.56 4.07 -16.95
C GLU A 71 -7.91 2.90 -17.68
N THR A 72 -8.31 1.70 -17.32
CA THR A 72 -7.87 0.47 -17.98
C THR A 72 -9.04 -0.18 -18.67
N VAL A 73 -8.91 -0.37 -19.97
CA VAL A 73 -9.88 -1.09 -20.78
C VAL A 73 -9.28 -2.43 -21.19
N SER A 74 -9.90 -3.50 -20.76
CA SER A 74 -9.55 -4.86 -21.17
C SER A 74 -10.71 -5.47 -21.94
N GLN A 75 -10.45 -5.91 -23.16
CA GLN A 75 -11.42 -6.56 -24.02
C GLN A 75 -10.93 -7.97 -24.36
N SER A 76 -11.75 -8.97 -24.05
CA SER A 76 -11.57 -10.34 -24.51
C SER A 76 -12.78 -10.74 -25.38
N SER A 77 -12.70 -11.89 -26.03
CA SER A 77 -13.82 -12.42 -26.83
C SER A 77 -15.11 -12.67 -26.02
N GLN A 78 -15.01 -12.69 -24.69
CA GLN A 78 -16.12 -13.03 -23.78
C GLN A 78 -16.43 -11.95 -22.74
N SER A 79 -15.59 -10.94 -22.58
CA SER A 79 -15.79 -9.88 -21.58
C SER A 79 -15.18 -8.55 -22.00
N PHE A 80 -15.87 -7.50 -21.63
CA PHE A 80 -15.37 -6.12 -21.67
C PHE A 80 -15.28 -5.63 -20.24
N GLN A 81 -14.11 -5.17 -19.83
CA GLN A 81 -13.89 -4.58 -18.50
C GLN A 81 -13.34 -3.17 -18.66
N HIS A 82 -14.01 -2.22 -18.05
CA HIS A 82 -13.54 -0.84 -17.90
C HIS A 82 -13.36 -0.58 -16.42
N ILE A 83 -12.11 -0.43 -15.99
CA ILE A 83 -11.73 -0.19 -14.59
C ILE A 83 -11.14 1.20 -14.49
N VAL A 84 -11.75 2.03 -13.66
CA VAL A 84 -11.23 3.34 -13.31
C VAL A 84 -10.62 3.27 -11.92
N THR A 85 -9.32 3.48 -11.84
CA THR A 85 -8.54 3.44 -10.60
C THR A 85 -8.02 4.84 -10.30
N HIS A 86 -8.37 5.37 -9.14
CA HIS A 86 -7.79 6.60 -8.63
C HIS A 86 -6.72 6.27 -7.60
N TYR A 87 -5.49 6.75 -7.82
CA TYR A 87 -4.38 6.65 -6.88
C TYR A 87 -4.32 7.92 -6.03
N LYS A 88 -4.18 7.75 -4.72
CA LYS A 88 -4.13 8.84 -3.75
C LYS A 88 -2.89 8.72 -2.88
N PRO A 89 -1.86 9.53 -3.11
CA PRO A 89 -0.69 9.58 -2.25
C PRO A 89 -0.96 10.45 -1.03
N THR A 90 -0.44 10.03 0.12
CA THR A 90 -0.38 10.84 1.34
C THR A 90 1.05 10.89 1.84
N VAL A 91 1.54 12.08 2.14
CA VAL A 91 2.90 12.32 2.65
C VAL A 91 2.83 12.95 4.03
N ILE A 92 3.43 12.28 5.00
CA ILE A 92 3.54 12.75 6.39
C ILE A 92 5.02 13.01 6.68
N VAL A 93 5.38 14.26 6.87
CA VAL A 93 6.77 14.67 7.14
C VAL A 93 6.95 15.05 8.60
N GLY A 94 7.80 14.33 9.32
CA GLY A 94 8.22 14.62 10.67
C GLY A 94 9.71 15.00 10.74
N LYS A 95 10.21 15.28 11.95
CA LYS A 95 11.60 15.72 12.18
C LYS A 95 12.66 14.65 11.83
N LYS A 96 12.32 13.38 11.99
CA LYS A 96 13.24 12.24 11.76
C LYS A 96 12.60 11.09 10.98
N HIS A 97 11.35 11.23 10.58
CA HIS A 97 10.60 10.20 9.87
C HIS A 97 9.67 10.85 8.84
N THR A 98 9.73 10.34 7.62
CA THR A 98 8.80 10.68 6.54
C THR A 98 8.11 9.42 6.09
N GLU A 99 6.78 9.46 6.06
CA GLU A 99 5.94 8.40 5.51
C GLU A 99 5.34 8.88 4.18
N LEU A 100 5.43 8.04 3.16
CA LEU A 100 4.60 8.13 1.96
C LEU A 100 3.78 6.85 1.88
N HIS A 101 2.46 6.96 1.87
CA HIS A 101 1.62 5.85 1.47
C HIS A 101 0.80 6.21 0.24
N VAL A 102 0.53 5.20 -0.58
CA VAL A 102 -0.32 5.29 -1.76
C VAL A 102 -1.51 4.39 -1.55
N GLN A 103 -2.70 4.97 -1.68
CA GLN A 103 -3.97 4.24 -1.66
C GLN A 103 -4.56 4.20 -3.06
N GLN A 104 -5.44 3.24 -3.31
CA GLN A 104 -6.20 3.15 -4.56
C GLN A 104 -7.69 3.01 -4.27
N HIS A 105 -8.47 3.71 -5.06
CA HIS A 105 -9.93 3.60 -5.08
C HIS A 105 -10.38 3.15 -6.47
N HIS A 106 -11.24 2.13 -6.53
CA HIS A 106 -11.85 1.69 -7.78
C HIS A 106 -13.29 2.21 -7.86
N SER A 107 -13.60 3.00 -8.86
CA SER A 107 -14.92 3.64 -8.99
C SER A 107 -16.01 2.69 -9.50
N GLN A 108 -15.67 1.60 -10.23
CA GLN A 108 -16.63 0.65 -10.78
C GLN A 108 -16.05 -0.77 -10.90
N GLY A 109 -16.92 -1.78 -10.87
CA GLY A 109 -16.62 -3.15 -11.33
C GLY A 109 -15.93 -4.07 -10.33
N VAL A 110 -15.50 -3.60 -9.16
CA VAL A 110 -14.86 -4.43 -8.16
C VAL A 110 -15.84 -4.80 -7.05
N LEU A 111 -15.97 -6.10 -6.77
CA LEU A 111 -16.75 -6.57 -5.63
C LEU A 111 -16.16 -6.04 -4.33
N LYS A 112 -16.90 -5.18 -3.63
CA LYS A 112 -16.49 -4.69 -2.31
C LYS A 112 -16.68 -5.79 -1.28
N VAL A 113 -15.60 -6.50 -0.96
CA VAL A 113 -15.61 -7.64 -0.02
C VAL A 113 -15.56 -7.18 1.44
N SER A 114 -15.15 -5.94 1.69
CA SER A 114 -15.05 -5.35 3.03
C SER A 114 -15.24 -3.84 2.99
N LYS A 115 -15.31 -3.22 4.19
CA LYS A 115 -15.34 -1.75 4.31
C LYS A 115 -14.04 -1.17 3.75
N GLU A 116 -14.16 -0.33 2.75
CA GLU A 116 -13.05 0.41 2.17
C GLU A 116 -12.50 1.42 3.20
N PRO A 117 -11.18 1.49 3.39
CA PRO A 117 -10.56 2.51 4.21
C PRO A 117 -10.84 3.91 3.70
N GLU A 118 -10.75 4.92 4.57
CA GLU A 118 -10.79 6.31 4.14
C GLU A 118 -9.62 6.58 3.16
N GLY A 119 -9.95 7.11 1.98
CA GLY A 119 -8.99 7.35 0.90
C GLY A 119 -8.67 6.15 0.00
N GLY A 120 -9.29 4.98 0.22
CA GLY A 120 -9.10 3.78 -0.58
C GLY A 120 -8.22 2.71 0.08
N TYR A 121 -7.99 1.62 -0.64
CA TYR A 121 -7.16 0.50 -0.17
C TYR A 121 -5.68 0.85 -0.22
N TYR A 122 -4.96 0.55 0.86
CA TYR A 122 -3.51 0.71 0.91
C TYR A 122 -2.83 -0.21 -0.10
N MET A 123 -1.99 0.37 -0.96
CA MET A 123 -1.19 -0.36 -1.94
C MET A 123 0.25 -0.50 -1.51
N MET A 124 0.85 0.60 -1.07
CA MET A 124 2.25 0.62 -0.66
C MET A 124 2.52 1.69 0.39
N VAL A 125 3.54 1.45 1.18
CA VAL A 125 4.08 2.39 2.16
C VAL A 125 5.59 2.46 2.01
N PHE A 126 6.13 3.67 1.99
CA PHE A 126 7.55 3.97 2.11
C PHE A 126 7.79 4.76 3.39
N ASP A 127 8.69 4.27 4.21
CA ASP A 127 9.16 4.95 5.40
C ASP A 127 10.61 5.37 5.21
N VAL A 128 10.91 6.63 5.47
CA VAL A 128 12.29 7.14 5.47
C VAL A 128 12.62 7.61 6.89
N THR A 129 13.56 6.95 7.54
CA THR A 129 13.99 7.26 8.90
C THR A 129 15.40 7.80 8.90
N LYS A 130 15.57 9.01 9.45
CA LYS A 130 16.88 9.65 9.63
C LYS A 130 17.69 8.90 10.67
N LEU A 131 18.86 8.38 10.29
CA LEU A 131 19.82 7.71 11.17
C LEU A 131 21.01 8.62 11.52
N GLY A 132 21.34 9.58 10.65
CA GLY A 132 22.48 10.49 10.80
C GLY A 132 22.37 11.69 9.89
N LYS A 133 23.48 12.42 9.71
CA LYS A 133 23.52 13.64 8.87
C LYS A 133 23.09 13.35 7.42
N ASN A 134 23.70 12.33 6.82
CA ASN A 134 23.44 11.90 5.44
C ASN A 134 23.16 10.39 5.39
N LYS A 135 22.66 9.81 6.46
CA LYS A 135 22.35 8.38 6.54
C LYS A 135 20.91 8.21 6.93
N ASN A 136 20.15 7.56 6.05
CA ASN A 136 18.74 7.28 6.28
C ASN A 136 18.44 5.82 5.94
N ARG A 137 17.51 5.24 6.68
CA ARG A 137 16.93 3.93 6.36
C ARG A 137 15.62 4.14 5.62
N VAL A 138 15.46 3.39 4.54
CA VAL A 138 14.23 3.31 3.77
C VAL A 138 13.63 1.93 3.97
N GLU A 139 12.34 1.89 4.26
CA GLU A 139 11.57 0.66 4.37
C GLU A 139 10.40 0.75 3.40
N TYR A 140 10.30 -0.24 2.52
CA TYR A 140 9.21 -0.38 1.57
C TYR A 140 8.34 -1.56 1.97
N TYR A 141 7.05 -1.36 1.95
CA TYR A 141 6.00 -2.35 2.14
C TYR A 141 5.04 -2.23 0.96
N GLY A 142 4.81 -3.31 0.23
CA GLY A 142 3.92 -3.24 -0.93
C GLY A 142 3.99 -4.47 -1.82
N PRO A 143 3.39 -4.42 -3.02
CA PRO A 143 3.39 -5.54 -3.95
C PRO A 143 4.80 -5.86 -4.46
N SER A 144 5.04 -7.14 -4.72
CA SER A 144 6.31 -7.64 -5.26
C SER A 144 6.46 -7.38 -6.76
N SER A 145 5.36 -7.13 -7.47
CA SER A 145 5.31 -6.88 -8.92
C SER A 145 4.05 -6.12 -9.31
N GLY A 146 3.98 -5.67 -10.57
CA GLY A 146 2.82 -4.99 -11.14
C GLY A 146 2.78 -3.47 -10.91
N PHE A 147 3.68 -2.92 -10.09
CA PHE A 147 3.79 -1.49 -9.80
C PHE A 147 5.23 -0.98 -9.89
N ASP A 148 6.03 -1.65 -10.71
CA ASP A 148 7.48 -1.43 -10.78
C ASP A 148 7.84 -0.03 -11.22
N THR A 149 7.08 0.57 -12.14
CA THR A 149 7.27 1.95 -12.60
C THR A 149 7.07 2.96 -11.47
N MET A 150 6.00 2.80 -10.68
CA MET A 150 5.70 3.65 -9.53
C MET A 150 6.78 3.49 -8.45
N VAL A 151 7.11 2.25 -8.08
CA VAL A 151 8.12 1.94 -7.07
C VAL A 151 9.49 2.47 -7.47
N THR A 152 9.88 2.32 -8.75
CA THR A 152 11.14 2.80 -9.28
C THR A 152 11.23 4.32 -9.25
N ALA A 153 10.14 5.02 -9.59
CA ALA A 153 10.10 6.48 -9.53
C ALA A 153 10.25 6.98 -8.08
N ILE A 154 9.50 6.40 -7.13
CA ILE A 154 9.59 6.78 -5.72
C ILE A 154 11.01 6.54 -5.17
N LYS A 155 11.60 5.37 -5.45
CA LYS A 155 13.00 5.09 -5.08
C LYS A 155 13.98 6.09 -5.70
N GLY A 156 13.76 6.45 -6.98
CA GLY A 156 14.55 7.46 -7.65
C GLY A 156 14.50 8.83 -6.96
N TRP A 157 13.31 9.27 -6.52
CA TRP A 157 13.17 10.51 -5.75
C TRP A 157 13.88 10.44 -4.40
N ILE A 158 13.80 9.29 -3.72
CA ILE A 158 14.50 9.06 -2.45
C ILE A 158 16.03 9.09 -2.66
N ASP A 159 16.51 8.47 -3.72
CA ASP A 159 17.94 8.42 -4.07
C ASP A 159 18.49 9.76 -4.62
N GLY A 160 17.66 10.77 -4.79
CA GLY A 160 18.08 12.06 -5.33
C GLY A 160 18.29 12.06 -6.86
N LYS A 161 17.80 11.04 -7.56
CA LYS A 161 17.85 10.98 -9.01
C LYS A 161 16.83 11.93 -9.62
N ASN A 162 17.19 12.53 -10.76
CA ASN A 162 16.26 13.36 -11.51
C ASN A 162 15.34 12.49 -12.37
N VAL A 163 14.39 11.82 -11.72
CA VAL A 163 13.34 11.03 -12.39
C VAL A 163 12.03 11.81 -12.39
N GLY A 164 11.34 11.79 -13.53
CA GLY A 164 10.03 12.41 -13.71
C GLY A 164 8.90 11.62 -13.02
N CYS A 165 7.67 11.88 -13.44
CA CYS A 165 6.52 11.09 -13.04
C CYS A 165 6.54 9.73 -13.75
N PRO A 166 6.14 8.64 -13.05
CA PRO A 166 5.98 7.33 -13.69
C PRO A 166 4.82 7.36 -14.68
N ASP A 167 4.94 6.58 -15.74
CA ASP A 167 3.79 6.24 -16.58
C ASP A 167 2.98 5.16 -15.86
N LEU A 168 1.75 5.47 -15.50
CA LEU A 168 0.83 4.57 -14.79
C LEU A 168 -0.28 4.03 -15.70
N THR A 169 -0.20 4.27 -17.01
CA THR A 169 -1.20 3.83 -18.00
C THR A 169 -0.88 2.50 -18.65
N GLN A 170 0.22 1.86 -18.23
CA GLN A 170 0.71 0.58 -18.77
C GLN A 170 0.23 -0.61 -17.94
#